data_fac6be5b9da29a05def6b4fafe087f6e
#
_entry.id   fac6be5b9da29a05def6b4fafe087f6e
#
_cell.length_a   1.000
_cell.length_b   1.000
_cell.length_c   1.000
_cell.angle_alpha   90.00
_cell.angle_beta   90.00
_cell.angle_gamma   90.00
#
_symmetry.space_group_name_H-M   'P 1'
#
loop_
_entity.id
_entity.type
_entity.pdbx_description
1 polymer ?
#
loop_
_entity_poly.entity_id
_entity_poly.type
_entity_poly.pdbx_seq_one_letter_code
_entity_poly.pdbx_strand_id
1 'polypeptide(L)'
;MGRVSFVLRLGIFSILMAWSVAGPALVRGADQAPQVPPLRVPVDQLDGIQRATIILDSYSYTPNHLIVQAGKPVELLLTSITTITPHNFLLKNEAAGLSIERDVGAGRTVTVQFTPMKPGIYPFYCDKKLLFFPSHKEKGMEGTLEVR
;
A
#
# COMPACT_ATOMS: atom_id res chain seq x y z
N MET A 1 1.97 -48.09 86.68
CA MET A 1 3.15 -48.30 85.80
C MET A 1 2.66 -48.29 84.33
N GLY A 2 2.68 -47.21 83.67
CA GLY A 2 2.22 -47.11 82.29
C GLY A 2 3.12 -46.10 81.54
N ARG A 3 3.90 -46.61 80.60
CA ARG A 3 4.83 -45.83 79.76
C ARG A 3 4.01 -45.13 78.71
N VAL A 4 4.07 -43.82 78.68
CA VAL A 4 3.54 -42.99 77.58
C VAL A 4 4.62 -42.83 76.56
N SER A 5 4.39 -43.41 75.38
CA SER A 5 5.26 -43.24 74.18
C SER A 5 4.81 -42.01 73.43
N PHE A 6 5.72 -41.01 73.33
CA PHE A 6 5.52 -39.77 72.57
C PHE A 6 6.00 -40.03 71.15
N VAL A 7 5.09 -40.10 70.16
CA VAL A 7 5.42 -40.25 68.78
C VAL A 7 5.52 -38.85 68.11
N LEU A 8 6.74 -38.41 67.81
CA LEU A 8 7.02 -37.18 67.15
C LEU A 8 6.76 -37.38 65.65
N ARG A 9 5.67 -36.81 65.11
CA ARG A 9 5.41 -36.75 63.69
C ARG A 9 6.14 -35.56 63.07
N LEU A 10 7.22 -35.82 62.30
CA LEU A 10 7.84 -34.84 61.42
C LEU A 10 6.93 -34.63 60.22
N GLY A 11 6.33 -33.44 60.11
CA GLY A 11 5.63 -33.00 58.92
C GLY A 11 6.62 -32.45 57.90
N ILE A 12 6.75 -33.15 56.78
CA ILE A 12 7.55 -32.66 55.65
C ILE A 12 6.66 -31.68 54.89
N PHE A 13 6.96 -30.38 55.03
CA PHE A 13 6.35 -29.33 54.18
C PHE A 13 7.08 -29.33 52.82
N SER A 14 6.47 -29.95 51.81
CA SER A 14 6.92 -29.83 50.45
C SER A 14 6.51 -28.46 49.85
N ILE A 15 7.43 -27.54 49.75
CA ILE A 15 7.25 -26.27 49.07
C ILE A 15 7.37 -26.55 47.56
N LEU A 16 6.23 -26.62 46.84
CA LEU A 16 6.17 -26.62 45.40
C LEU A 16 6.47 -25.19 44.89
N MET A 17 7.72 -24.92 44.52
CA MET A 17 8.06 -23.72 43.75
C MET A 17 7.52 -23.89 42.31
N ALA A 18 6.42 -23.19 42.01
CA ALA A 18 5.95 -23.04 40.63
C ALA A 18 6.89 -22.07 39.89
N TRP A 19 7.74 -22.61 39.06
CA TRP A 19 8.52 -21.80 38.10
C TRP A 19 7.57 -21.40 36.98
N SER A 20 7.13 -20.12 36.98
CA SER A 20 6.48 -19.50 35.83
C SER A 20 7.54 -19.26 34.74
N VAL A 21 7.58 -20.13 33.75
CA VAL A 21 8.36 -19.92 32.55
C VAL A 21 7.63 -18.89 31.68
N ALA A 22 7.97 -17.61 31.84
CA ALA A 22 7.59 -16.59 30.88
C ALA A 22 8.38 -16.85 29.60
N GLY A 23 7.74 -17.51 28.64
CA GLY A 23 8.31 -17.67 27.30
C GLY A 23 8.50 -16.29 26.63
N PRO A 24 9.57 -16.10 25.83
CA PRO A 24 9.73 -14.86 25.09
C PRO A 24 8.55 -14.67 24.14
N ALA A 25 7.84 -13.56 24.32
CA ALA A 25 6.84 -13.14 23.36
C ALA A 25 7.55 -12.90 22.01
N LEU A 26 7.32 -13.77 21.04
CA LEU A 26 7.71 -13.55 19.66
C LEU A 26 6.94 -12.32 19.17
N VAL A 27 7.57 -11.16 19.24
CA VAL A 27 7.12 -9.97 18.52
C VAL A 27 7.28 -10.33 17.05
N ARG A 28 6.17 -10.76 16.45
CA ARG A 28 6.06 -10.94 15.01
C ARG A 28 6.11 -9.54 14.42
N GLY A 29 7.32 -9.07 14.08
CA GLY A 29 7.49 -7.92 13.23
C GLY A 29 6.73 -8.20 11.96
N ALA A 30 5.62 -7.47 11.72
CA ALA A 30 4.97 -7.49 10.42
C ALA A 30 6.03 -7.07 9.41
N ASP A 31 6.35 -7.98 8.51
CA ASP A 31 7.23 -7.75 7.35
C ASP A 31 6.48 -6.80 6.42
N GLN A 32 6.49 -5.51 6.78
CA GLN A 32 5.92 -4.47 5.94
C GLN A 32 6.93 -4.25 4.82
N ALA A 33 6.56 -4.68 3.62
CA ALA A 33 7.28 -4.28 2.41
C ALA A 33 7.53 -2.76 2.46
N PRO A 34 8.70 -2.26 2.00
CA PRO A 34 9.04 -0.86 2.06
C PRO A 34 7.93 -0.03 1.40
N GLN A 35 7.17 0.67 2.23
CA GLN A 35 6.09 1.56 1.79
C GLN A 35 6.74 2.80 1.19
N VAL A 36 6.65 2.98 -0.13
CA VAL A 36 7.02 4.23 -0.76
C VAL A 36 6.08 5.32 -0.22
N PRO A 37 6.61 6.38 0.41
CA PRO A 37 5.76 7.41 0.98
C PRO A 37 4.91 8.09 -0.11
N PRO A 38 3.69 8.58 0.22
CA PRO A 38 2.87 9.31 -0.71
C PRO A 38 3.59 10.54 -1.30
N LEU A 39 3.54 10.69 -2.62
CA LEU A 39 4.10 11.85 -3.30
C LEU A 39 3.10 13.02 -3.23
N ARG A 40 3.42 14.06 -2.49
CA ARG A 40 2.71 15.35 -2.59
C ARG A 40 3.16 16.07 -3.84
N VAL A 41 2.23 16.28 -4.77
CA VAL A 41 2.51 16.98 -6.02
C VAL A 41 2.33 18.48 -5.78
N PRO A 42 3.40 19.30 -5.87
CA PRO A 42 3.28 20.72 -5.67
C PRO A 42 2.49 21.38 -6.83
N VAL A 43 1.84 22.49 -6.53
CA VAL A 43 1.29 23.38 -7.56
C VAL A 43 2.40 24.29 -8.05
N ASP A 44 2.66 24.28 -9.34
CA ASP A 44 3.61 25.20 -9.95
C ASP A 44 3.12 26.64 -9.79
N GLN A 45 4.00 27.53 -9.34
CA GLN A 45 3.66 28.93 -9.04
C GLN A 45 3.49 29.79 -10.31
N LEU A 46 3.99 29.31 -11.46
CA LEU A 46 3.94 30.08 -12.71
C LEU A 46 2.63 29.84 -13.46
N ASP A 47 2.16 28.58 -13.50
CA ASP A 47 1.01 28.21 -14.33
C ASP A 47 -0.09 27.48 -13.55
N GLY A 48 0.12 27.19 -12.28
CA GLY A 48 -0.86 26.56 -11.39
C GLY A 48 -1.08 25.07 -11.62
N ILE A 49 -0.25 24.40 -12.45
CA ILE A 49 -0.39 22.99 -12.79
C ILE A 49 0.39 22.12 -11.80
N GLN A 50 -0.19 21.00 -11.42
CA GLN A 50 0.44 19.99 -10.58
C GLN A 50 1.04 18.89 -11.48
N ARG A 51 2.36 18.79 -11.54
CA ARG A 51 3.05 17.85 -12.42
C ARG A 51 3.72 16.72 -11.67
N ALA A 52 3.52 15.49 -12.14
CA ALA A 52 4.22 14.32 -11.64
C ALA A 52 4.53 13.33 -12.75
N THR A 53 5.57 12.53 -12.53
CA THR A 53 5.89 11.37 -13.38
C THR A 53 5.55 10.10 -12.64
N ILE A 54 4.91 9.16 -13.33
CA ILE A 54 4.65 7.80 -12.84
C ILE A 54 5.38 6.83 -13.77
N ILE A 55 6.24 6.02 -13.19
CA ILE A 55 6.88 4.91 -13.89
C ILE A 55 5.98 3.68 -13.83
N LEU A 56 5.78 3.05 -14.98
CA LEU A 56 5.04 1.82 -15.16
C LEU A 56 6.04 0.69 -15.42
N ASP A 57 6.10 -0.24 -14.50
CA ASP A 57 6.94 -1.43 -14.61
C ASP A 57 6.07 -2.67 -14.37
N SER A 58 6.66 -3.85 -14.43
CA SER A 58 6.04 -5.17 -14.30
C SER A 58 5.01 -5.23 -13.17
N TYR A 59 3.75 -4.87 -13.44
CA TYR A 59 2.61 -4.85 -12.51
C TYR A 59 2.69 -3.82 -11.39
N SER A 60 3.40 -2.71 -11.60
CA SER A 60 3.50 -1.63 -10.60
C SER A 60 3.45 -0.24 -11.20
N TYR A 61 3.00 0.72 -10.39
CA TYR A 61 3.17 2.16 -10.59
C TYR A 61 4.11 2.72 -9.53
N THR A 62 5.03 3.60 -9.92
CA THR A 62 5.94 4.27 -9.00
C THR A 62 6.00 5.76 -9.30
N PRO A 63 5.56 6.66 -8.40
CA PRO A 63 4.86 6.35 -7.15
C PRO A 63 3.45 5.79 -7.38
N ASN A 64 2.95 5.01 -6.44
CA ASN A 64 1.60 4.46 -6.47
C ASN A 64 0.60 5.22 -5.58
N HIS A 65 1.03 6.28 -4.89
CA HIS A 65 0.18 7.15 -4.10
C HIS A 65 0.55 8.62 -4.33
N LEU A 66 -0.36 9.36 -4.95
CA LEU A 66 -0.23 10.78 -5.25
C LEU A 66 -1.19 11.58 -4.39
N ILE A 67 -0.75 12.76 -3.91
CA ILE A 67 -1.60 13.72 -3.21
C ILE A 67 -1.61 15.01 -4.02
N VAL A 68 -2.78 15.43 -4.46
CA VAL A 68 -3.01 16.63 -5.28
C VAL A 68 -4.08 17.54 -4.66
N GLN A 69 -4.18 18.78 -5.14
CA GLN A 69 -5.19 19.74 -4.72
C GLN A 69 -6.41 19.70 -5.65
N ALA A 70 -7.61 19.77 -5.07
CA ALA A 70 -8.86 19.90 -5.80
C ALA A 70 -8.93 21.24 -6.59
N GLY A 71 -9.60 21.21 -7.73
CA GLY A 71 -9.79 22.39 -8.59
C GLY A 71 -8.51 22.90 -9.27
N LYS A 72 -7.38 22.22 -9.12
CA LYS A 72 -6.13 22.57 -9.82
C LYS A 72 -5.85 21.55 -10.92
N PRO A 73 -5.39 22.00 -12.10
CA PRO A 73 -4.99 21.08 -13.17
C PRO A 73 -3.87 20.14 -12.73
N VAL A 74 -3.95 18.89 -13.15
CA VAL A 74 -2.92 17.87 -12.94
C VAL A 74 -2.43 17.39 -14.29
N GLU A 75 -1.13 17.27 -14.44
CA GLU A 75 -0.46 16.68 -15.60
C GLU A 75 0.43 15.52 -15.13
N LEU A 76 0.09 14.31 -15.56
CA LEU A 76 0.89 13.12 -15.27
C LEU A 76 1.63 12.65 -16.51
N LEU A 77 2.93 12.50 -16.37
CA LEU A 77 3.79 11.85 -17.37
C LEU A 77 3.89 10.36 -17.03
N LEU A 78 3.24 9.52 -17.82
CA LEU A 78 3.19 8.07 -17.64
C LEU A 78 4.27 7.43 -18.50
N THR A 79 5.31 6.88 -17.89
CA THR A 79 6.45 6.29 -18.60
C THR A 79 6.54 4.79 -18.35
N SER A 80 6.33 3.99 -19.38
CA SER A 80 6.55 2.54 -19.30
C SER A 80 8.03 2.22 -19.54
N ILE A 81 8.64 1.50 -18.62
CA ILE A 81 10.03 1.02 -18.73
C ILE A 81 10.10 -0.46 -19.15
N THR A 82 8.97 -1.12 -19.37
CA THR A 82 8.91 -2.48 -19.90
C THR A 82 9.28 -2.52 -21.38
N THR A 83 9.81 -3.64 -21.84
CA THR A 83 10.23 -3.81 -23.24
C THR A 83 9.15 -4.39 -24.15
N ILE A 84 8.26 -5.22 -23.59
CA ILE A 84 7.22 -5.92 -24.36
C ILE A 84 5.82 -5.85 -23.74
N THR A 85 5.72 -5.54 -22.45
CA THR A 85 4.44 -5.57 -21.73
C THR A 85 3.75 -4.22 -21.84
N PRO A 86 2.60 -4.12 -22.52
CA PRO A 86 1.82 -2.89 -22.54
C PRO A 86 1.06 -2.70 -21.24
N HIS A 87 0.84 -1.45 -20.88
CA HIS A 87 0.05 -1.03 -19.73
C HIS A 87 -1.07 -0.08 -20.14
N ASN A 88 -1.93 0.24 -19.20
CA ASN A 88 -2.79 1.41 -19.29
C ASN A 88 -2.94 2.07 -17.92
N PHE A 89 -3.55 3.23 -17.91
CA PHE A 89 -3.87 3.99 -16.71
C PHE A 89 -5.36 4.31 -16.75
N LEU A 90 -6.10 3.74 -15.80
CA LEU A 90 -7.52 3.99 -15.63
C LEU A 90 -7.73 4.71 -14.30
N LEU A 91 -8.40 5.86 -14.35
CA LEU A 91 -8.82 6.63 -13.18
C LEU A 91 -10.23 7.13 -13.45
N LYS A 92 -11.23 6.48 -12.85
CA LYS A 92 -12.65 6.70 -13.18
C LYS A 92 -13.47 7.07 -11.95
N ASN A 93 -13.95 8.31 -11.91
CA ASN A 93 -14.98 8.79 -11.01
C ASN A 93 -15.60 10.06 -11.62
N GLU A 94 -16.64 9.89 -12.41
CA GLU A 94 -17.30 11.00 -13.14
C GLU A 94 -17.80 12.11 -12.20
N ALA A 95 -18.31 11.75 -11.02
CA ALA A 95 -18.80 12.72 -10.05
C ALA A 95 -17.70 13.63 -9.48
N ALA A 96 -16.42 13.23 -9.61
CA ALA A 96 -15.24 14.01 -9.25
C ALA A 96 -14.53 14.65 -10.46
N GLY A 97 -15.10 14.53 -11.67
CA GLY A 97 -14.48 15.01 -12.90
C GLY A 97 -13.32 14.13 -13.40
N LEU A 98 -13.31 12.85 -12.99
CA LEU A 98 -12.25 11.91 -13.35
C LEU A 98 -12.80 10.86 -14.33
N SER A 99 -12.36 10.93 -15.59
CA SER A 99 -12.72 9.96 -16.63
C SER A 99 -11.51 9.75 -17.54
N ILE A 100 -10.46 9.15 -16.99
CA ILE A 100 -9.20 8.95 -17.67
C ILE A 100 -9.04 7.46 -18.00
N GLU A 101 -8.82 7.19 -19.27
CA GLU A 101 -8.41 5.91 -19.80
C GLU A 101 -7.32 6.14 -20.83
N ARG A 102 -6.10 5.67 -20.56
CA ARG A 102 -4.95 5.92 -21.41
C ARG A 102 -4.08 4.68 -21.54
N ASP A 103 -3.91 4.21 -22.78
CA ASP A 103 -2.93 3.17 -23.09
C ASP A 103 -1.51 3.72 -23.04
N VAL A 104 -0.60 2.92 -22.50
CA VAL A 104 0.84 3.19 -22.43
C VAL A 104 1.58 1.99 -22.98
N GLY A 105 2.01 2.09 -24.23
CA GLY A 105 2.79 1.02 -24.89
C GLY A 105 4.12 0.76 -24.18
N ALA A 106 4.67 -0.44 -24.36
CA ALA A 106 5.98 -0.80 -23.84
C ALA A 106 7.06 0.20 -24.31
N GLY A 107 7.90 0.69 -23.40
CA GLY A 107 8.93 1.68 -23.66
C GLY A 107 8.42 3.07 -24.09
N ARG A 108 7.13 3.36 -23.88
CA ARG A 108 6.51 4.62 -24.29
C ARG A 108 6.22 5.52 -23.09
N THR A 109 6.21 6.82 -23.40
CA THR A 109 5.75 7.86 -22.48
C THR A 109 4.53 8.53 -23.07
N VAL A 110 3.50 8.74 -22.24
CA VAL A 110 2.29 9.47 -22.61
C VAL A 110 1.93 10.46 -21.51
N THR A 111 1.31 11.57 -21.88
CA THR A 111 0.82 12.58 -20.94
C THR A 111 -0.68 12.45 -20.78
N VAL A 112 -1.16 12.54 -19.54
CA VAL A 112 -2.59 12.70 -19.23
C VAL A 112 -2.80 13.98 -18.45
N GLN A 113 -3.91 14.67 -18.73
CA GLN A 113 -4.28 15.93 -18.07
C GLN A 113 -5.71 15.84 -17.59
N PHE A 114 -5.96 16.31 -16.36
CA PHE A 114 -7.29 16.35 -15.76
C PHE A 114 -7.34 17.37 -14.62
N THR A 115 -8.55 17.72 -14.19
CA THR A 115 -8.75 18.57 -13.03
C THR A 115 -9.69 17.87 -12.06
N PRO A 116 -9.20 17.35 -10.92
CA PRO A 116 -10.07 16.72 -9.94
C PRO A 116 -10.90 17.78 -9.22
N MET A 117 -12.23 17.66 -9.28
CA MET A 117 -13.15 18.69 -8.76
C MET A 117 -13.53 18.49 -7.31
N LYS A 118 -13.39 17.28 -6.76
CA LYS A 118 -13.82 16.96 -5.40
C LYS A 118 -12.72 16.32 -4.59
N PRO A 119 -12.50 16.71 -3.32
CA PRO A 119 -11.65 15.97 -2.40
C PRO A 119 -12.14 14.54 -2.25
N GLY A 120 -11.18 13.60 -2.06
CA GLY A 120 -11.48 12.19 -1.93
C GLY A 120 -10.28 11.30 -2.25
N ILE A 121 -10.52 10.00 -2.17
CA ILE A 121 -9.52 8.96 -2.47
C ILE A 121 -10.02 8.19 -3.70
N TYR A 122 -9.25 8.22 -4.77
CA TYR A 122 -9.60 7.66 -6.06
C TYR A 122 -8.56 6.62 -6.50
N PRO A 123 -8.94 5.36 -6.66
CA PRO A 123 -8.03 4.34 -7.14
C PRO A 123 -7.75 4.52 -8.64
N PHE A 124 -6.51 4.32 -9.04
CA PHE A 124 -6.14 4.10 -10.44
C PHE A 124 -5.51 2.73 -10.60
N TYR A 125 -5.65 2.14 -11.79
CA TYR A 125 -5.21 0.77 -12.02
C TYR A 125 -4.93 0.48 -13.49
N CYS A 126 -4.29 -0.66 -13.76
CA CYS A 126 -4.09 -1.23 -15.09
C CYS A 126 -4.94 -2.49 -15.24
N ASP A 127 -5.87 -2.52 -16.17
CA ASP A 127 -6.73 -3.68 -16.43
C ASP A 127 -6.22 -4.59 -17.56
N LYS A 128 -5.07 -4.28 -18.16
CA LYS A 128 -4.47 -5.12 -19.21
C LYS A 128 -4.31 -6.55 -18.71
N LYS A 129 -4.61 -7.50 -19.58
CA LYS A 129 -4.41 -8.93 -19.34
C LYS A 129 -4.07 -9.65 -20.66
N LEU A 130 -3.41 -10.77 -20.56
CA LEU A 130 -3.12 -11.64 -21.68
C LEU A 130 -4.00 -12.91 -21.57
N LEU A 131 -4.90 -13.08 -22.54
CA LEU A 131 -5.80 -14.26 -22.64
C LEU A 131 -6.55 -14.54 -21.33
N PHE A 132 -6.31 -15.71 -20.73
CA PHE A 132 -6.93 -16.19 -19.47
C PHE A 132 -6.06 -15.94 -18.23
N PHE A 133 -4.91 -15.29 -18.37
CA PHE A 133 -4.07 -14.93 -17.23
C PHE A 133 -4.71 -13.79 -16.41
N PRO A 134 -4.39 -13.69 -15.11
CA PRO A 134 -4.84 -12.57 -14.28
C PRO A 134 -4.46 -11.23 -14.89
N SER A 135 -5.33 -10.24 -14.77
CA SER A 135 -5.05 -8.87 -15.19
C SER A 135 -3.91 -8.26 -14.38
N HIS A 136 -3.33 -7.16 -14.87
CA HIS A 136 -2.28 -6.46 -14.13
C HIS A 136 -2.78 -5.93 -12.79
N LYS A 137 -4.06 -5.50 -12.71
CA LYS A 137 -4.71 -5.12 -11.46
C LYS A 137 -4.74 -6.27 -10.47
N GLU A 138 -5.17 -7.46 -10.89
CA GLU A 138 -5.17 -8.67 -10.05
C GLU A 138 -3.78 -9.09 -9.59
N LYS A 139 -2.73 -8.61 -10.28
CA LYS A 139 -1.32 -8.78 -9.90
C LYS A 139 -0.78 -7.62 -9.05
N GLY A 140 -1.64 -6.68 -8.63
CA GLY A 140 -1.29 -5.57 -7.76
C GLY A 140 -0.94 -4.26 -8.47
N MET A 141 -1.13 -4.15 -9.82
CA MET A 141 -0.87 -2.91 -10.54
C MET A 141 -2.01 -1.90 -10.32
N GLU A 142 -1.98 -1.28 -9.15
CA GLU A 142 -2.92 -0.26 -8.73
C GLU A 142 -2.24 0.82 -7.88
N GLY A 143 -2.91 1.95 -7.74
CA GLY A 143 -2.45 3.05 -6.92
C GLY A 143 -3.61 3.95 -6.49
N THR A 144 -3.27 5.02 -5.80
CA THR A 144 -4.22 5.94 -5.18
C THR A 144 -3.91 7.38 -5.57
N LEU A 145 -4.93 8.10 -6.04
CA LEU A 145 -4.94 9.55 -6.14
C LEU A 145 -5.74 10.10 -4.95
N GLU A 146 -5.07 10.74 -4.03
CA GLU A 146 -5.70 11.47 -2.93
C GLU A 146 -5.85 12.93 -3.33
N VAL A 147 -7.08 13.42 -3.37
CA VAL A 147 -7.42 14.82 -3.68
C VAL A 147 -7.79 15.53 -2.38
N ARG A 148 -7.14 16.63 -2.07
CA ARG A 148 -7.36 17.44 -0.86
C ARG A 148 -7.86 18.85 -1.19
#